data_2861762e02f054387b986313eb610e10
#
_entry.id   2861762e02f054387b986313eb610e10
#
_cell.length_a   1.000
_cell.length_b   1.000
_cell.length_c   1.000
_cell.angle_alpha   90.00
_cell.angle_beta   90.00
_cell.angle_gamma   90.00
#
_symmetry.space_group_name_H-M   'P 1'
#
loop_
_entity.id
_entity.type
_entity.pdbx_description
1 polymer ?
#
loop_
_entity_poly.entity_id
_entity_poly.type
_entity_poly.pdbx_seq_one_letter_code
_entity_poly.pdbx_strand_id
1 'polypeptide(L)'
;LSHEEDQMPAVLKIVSGAGGTEAQDWAEQLMRLYQRYCEKHDYKVTIANLQEGDEAGIKTVTFNIEGDMAYGYLKSENGVHRLVRVSPYNAQGKRMTSFASVFVVPLIDDTIDIHVDPSAISWDTFRSSGAGGQNVNKVESGVRLHYKFINPLTNQPDEIVIENTETRDQPKNRENALRHLRSQLYELELEKRRQAAAKVEAGKKKIEWGSQIRSYVFDDRRVKDHRTNYQTSNVNAVMDGDIDEFIKAYLMEFPD
;
A
#
# COMPACT_ATOMS: atom_id res chain seq x y z
N LEU A 1 -0.67 -13.67 5.94
CA LEU A 1 -1.13 -12.50 5.18
C LEU A 1 -2.58 -12.68 4.74
N SER A 2 -3.50 -12.26 5.59
CA SER A 2 -4.94 -12.48 5.39
C SER A 2 -5.74 -11.20 5.12
N HIS A 3 -5.13 -10.03 5.32
CA HIS A 3 -5.79 -8.76 5.07
C HIS A 3 -5.71 -8.38 3.59
N GLU A 4 -6.72 -7.69 3.12
CA GLU A 4 -6.77 -7.26 1.72
C GLU A 4 -5.65 -6.29 1.37
N GLU A 5 -5.34 -5.38 2.28
CA GLU A 5 -4.25 -4.42 2.10
C GLU A 5 -2.88 -5.10 1.94
N ASP A 6 -2.70 -6.34 2.42
CA ASP A 6 -1.45 -7.08 2.28
C ASP A 6 -1.04 -7.30 0.82
N GLN A 7 -2.01 -7.37 -0.07
CA GLN A 7 -1.77 -7.57 -1.51
C GLN A 7 -1.37 -6.29 -2.23
N MET A 8 -1.53 -5.14 -1.58
CA MET A 8 -1.27 -3.84 -2.20
C MET A 8 0.22 -3.55 -2.36
N PRO A 9 0.58 -2.68 -3.33
CA PRO A 9 1.89 -2.06 -3.33
C PRO A 9 2.10 -1.25 -2.05
N ALA A 10 3.35 -0.91 -1.77
CA ALA A 10 3.72 -0.21 -0.54
C ALA A 10 4.34 1.14 -0.83
N VAL A 11 4.10 2.09 0.07
CA VAL A 11 4.91 3.30 0.20
C VAL A 11 5.77 3.13 1.44
N LEU A 12 7.08 3.18 1.26
CA LEU A 12 8.05 3.07 2.36
C LEU A 12 8.79 4.40 2.49
N LYS A 13 8.69 5.01 3.67
CA LYS A 13 9.35 6.27 3.98
C LYS A 13 10.35 6.08 5.10
N ILE A 14 11.56 6.59 4.92
CA ILE A 14 12.61 6.60 5.93
C ILE A 14 12.86 8.04 6.35
N VAL A 15 12.91 8.29 7.65
CA VAL A 15 13.21 9.60 8.21
C VAL A 15 14.37 9.44 9.20
N SER A 16 15.45 10.20 9.01
CA SER A 16 16.59 10.18 9.94
C SER A 16 16.14 10.75 11.30
N GLY A 17 16.66 10.16 12.37
CA GLY A 17 16.48 10.69 13.72
C GLY A 17 17.37 11.90 14.00
N ALA A 18 17.33 12.39 15.23
CA ALA A 18 18.24 13.44 15.68
C ALA A 18 19.68 12.92 15.71
N GLY A 19 20.65 13.79 15.45
CA GLY A 19 22.06 13.43 15.48
C GLY A 19 22.87 13.80 14.24
N GLY A 20 22.29 14.60 13.35
CA GLY A 20 23.00 15.17 12.20
C GLY A 20 23.52 14.11 11.23
N THR A 21 24.77 14.25 10.81
CA THR A 21 25.41 13.42 9.78
C THR A 21 25.37 11.92 10.12
N GLU A 22 25.57 11.55 11.37
CA GLU A 22 25.57 10.14 11.80
C GLU A 22 24.20 9.49 11.57
N ALA A 23 23.13 10.16 11.99
CA ALA A 23 21.76 9.66 11.79
C ALA A 23 21.37 9.66 10.30
N GLN A 24 21.81 10.67 9.56
CA GLN A 24 21.53 10.78 8.13
C GLN A 24 22.25 9.67 7.34
N ASP A 25 23.46 9.32 7.73
CA ASP A 25 24.16 8.17 7.15
C ASP A 25 23.45 6.86 7.43
N TRP A 26 22.95 6.70 8.66
CA TRP A 26 22.16 5.51 9.02
C TRP A 26 20.91 5.39 8.15
N ALA A 27 20.18 6.48 7.97
CA ALA A 27 19.00 6.49 7.10
C ALA A 27 19.35 6.09 5.65
N GLU A 28 20.49 6.55 5.14
CA GLU A 28 20.97 6.15 3.80
C GLU A 28 21.29 4.66 3.74
N GLN A 29 21.88 4.11 4.78
CA GLN A 29 22.16 2.66 4.84
C GLN A 29 20.88 1.83 4.84
N LEU A 30 19.84 2.27 5.57
CA LEU A 30 18.53 1.64 5.51
C LEU A 30 17.91 1.74 4.12
N MET A 31 18.06 2.88 3.46
CA MET A 31 17.62 3.06 2.08
C MET A 31 18.23 1.99 1.17
N ARG A 32 19.53 1.77 1.27
CA ARG A 32 20.22 0.72 0.49
C ARG A 32 19.72 -0.67 0.86
N LEU A 33 19.52 -0.93 2.15
CA LEU A 33 19.01 -2.22 2.62
C LEU A 33 17.68 -2.55 1.94
N TYR A 34 16.74 -1.61 1.91
CA TYR A 34 15.43 -1.85 1.31
C TYR A 34 15.49 -1.88 -0.22
N GLN A 35 16.38 -1.11 -0.85
CA GLN A 35 16.60 -1.23 -2.29
C GLN A 35 17.11 -2.63 -2.66
N ARG A 36 18.06 -3.17 -1.88
CA ARG A 36 18.58 -4.53 -2.07
C ARG A 36 17.51 -5.59 -1.84
N TYR A 37 16.71 -5.42 -0.80
CA TYR A 37 15.59 -6.31 -0.53
C TYR A 37 14.63 -6.36 -1.72
N CYS A 38 14.27 -5.21 -2.26
CA CYS A 38 13.36 -5.13 -3.39
C CYS A 38 13.95 -5.75 -4.66
N GLU A 39 15.25 -5.58 -4.90
CA GLU A 39 15.95 -6.24 -6.02
C GLU A 39 15.85 -7.77 -5.90
N LYS A 40 16.08 -8.31 -4.71
CA LYS A 40 16.03 -9.76 -4.46
C LYS A 40 14.63 -10.35 -4.65
N HIS A 41 13.60 -9.54 -4.45
CA HIS A 41 12.21 -9.97 -4.59
C HIS A 41 11.57 -9.55 -5.91
N ASP A 42 12.34 -9.02 -6.85
CA ASP A 42 11.86 -8.53 -8.15
C ASP A 42 10.77 -7.47 -8.02
N TYR A 43 10.86 -6.63 -6.99
CA TYR A 43 9.95 -5.52 -6.80
C TYR A 43 10.43 -4.30 -7.59
N LYS A 44 9.48 -3.60 -8.19
CA LYS A 44 9.75 -2.33 -8.85
C LYS A 44 9.75 -1.21 -7.82
N VAL A 45 10.86 -0.47 -7.76
CA VAL A 45 11.05 0.64 -6.82
C VAL A 45 11.15 1.95 -7.59
N THR A 46 10.36 2.93 -7.17
CA THR A 46 10.42 4.29 -7.69
C THR A 46 10.65 5.24 -6.52
N ILE A 47 11.63 6.12 -6.64
CA ILE A 47 11.87 7.15 -5.62
C ILE A 47 10.87 8.29 -5.87
N ALA A 48 9.94 8.46 -4.93
CA ALA A 48 8.93 9.52 -5.03
C ALA A 48 9.44 10.83 -4.45
N ASN A 49 10.31 10.78 -3.44
CA ASN A 49 10.90 11.95 -2.82
C ASN A 49 12.23 11.56 -2.17
N LEU A 50 13.21 12.45 -2.29
CA LEU A 50 14.53 12.28 -1.67
C LEU A 50 15.04 13.63 -1.21
N GLN A 51 15.38 13.73 0.07
CA GLN A 51 16.05 14.90 0.63
C GLN A 51 17.40 14.46 1.20
N GLU A 52 18.48 14.91 0.56
CA GLU A 52 19.83 14.59 0.97
C GLU A 52 20.24 15.33 2.24
N GLY A 53 21.19 14.77 2.98
CA GLY A 53 21.82 15.45 4.10
C GLY A 53 22.77 16.56 3.62
N ASP A 54 23.10 17.46 4.52
CA ASP A 54 23.95 18.61 4.19
C ASP A 54 25.39 18.19 3.88
N GLU A 55 25.94 17.22 4.61
CA GLU A 55 27.30 16.71 4.43
C GLU A 55 27.34 15.30 3.86
N ALA A 56 26.49 14.42 4.38
CA ALA A 56 26.41 13.02 3.96
C ALA A 56 25.05 12.47 4.31
N GLY A 57 24.69 11.33 3.72
CA GLY A 57 23.45 10.61 4.03
C GLY A 57 22.20 11.29 3.50
N ILE A 58 21.08 10.92 4.06
CA ILE A 58 19.76 11.45 3.68
C ILE A 58 18.96 11.87 4.91
N LYS A 59 18.18 12.92 4.77
CA LYS A 59 17.19 13.34 5.79
C LYS A 59 15.93 12.51 5.69
N THR A 60 15.45 12.29 4.47
CA THR A 60 14.25 11.49 4.22
C THR A 60 14.28 10.93 2.80
N VAL A 61 13.66 9.78 2.63
CA VAL A 61 13.39 9.20 1.32
C VAL A 61 12.03 8.52 1.35
N THR A 62 11.33 8.58 0.23
CA THR A 62 10.05 7.88 0.04
C THR A 62 10.14 7.04 -1.22
N PHE A 63 9.87 5.75 -1.07
CA PHE A 63 9.78 4.78 -2.16
C PHE A 63 8.35 4.39 -2.42
N ASN A 64 7.99 4.26 -3.70
CA ASN A 64 6.85 3.49 -4.13
C ASN A 64 7.35 2.11 -4.56
N ILE A 65 6.83 1.06 -3.93
CA ILE A 65 7.29 -0.32 -4.14
C ILE A 65 6.13 -1.14 -4.69
N GLU A 66 6.29 -1.61 -5.92
CA GLU A 66 5.28 -2.43 -6.61
C GLU A 66 5.78 -3.86 -6.71
N GLY A 67 4.94 -4.80 -6.30
CA GLY A 67 5.25 -6.21 -6.36
C GLY A 67 4.25 -7.03 -5.57
N ASP A 68 4.36 -8.34 -5.70
CA ASP A 68 3.43 -9.27 -5.07
C ASP A 68 3.56 -9.23 -3.56
N MET A 69 2.44 -8.90 -2.89
CA MET A 69 2.36 -8.81 -1.43
C MET A 69 3.36 -7.82 -0.80
N ALA A 70 3.72 -6.77 -1.54
CA ALA A 70 4.76 -5.83 -1.10
C ALA A 70 4.41 -5.19 0.26
N TYR A 71 3.20 -4.65 0.41
CA TYR A 71 2.79 -4.09 1.69
C TYR A 71 2.73 -5.17 2.78
N GLY A 72 2.17 -6.33 2.47
CA GLY A 72 2.00 -7.42 3.43
C GLY A 72 3.30 -7.85 4.10
N TYR A 73 4.39 -7.93 3.34
CA TYR A 73 5.70 -8.24 3.89
C TYR A 73 6.36 -7.04 4.55
N LEU A 74 6.35 -5.89 3.89
CA LEU A 74 7.09 -4.71 4.36
C LEU A 74 6.44 -4.01 5.56
N LYS A 75 5.16 -4.24 5.83
CA LYS A 75 4.51 -3.67 7.02
C LYS A 75 5.21 -4.05 8.32
N SER A 76 5.92 -5.19 8.33
CA SER A 76 6.71 -5.62 9.48
C SER A 76 7.88 -4.68 9.79
N GLU A 77 8.29 -3.85 8.84
CA GLU A 77 9.42 -2.94 9.00
C GLU A 77 9.04 -1.59 9.64
N ASN A 78 7.76 -1.35 9.87
CA ASN A 78 7.30 -0.13 10.54
C ASN A 78 7.87 0.01 11.93
N GLY A 79 8.47 1.14 12.21
CA GLY A 79 8.97 1.46 13.53
C GLY A 79 10.34 2.12 13.51
N VAL A 80 10.95 2.20 14.67
CA VAL A 80 12.27 2.81 14.85
C VAL A 80 13.35 1.75 14.76
N HIS A 81 14.35 2.00 13.92
CA HIS A 81 15.52 1.15 13.73
C HIS A 81 16.73 1.80 14.37
N ARG A 82 17.40 1.07 15.24
CA ARG A 82 18.52 1.55 16.04
C ARG A 82 19.83 0.99 15.52
N LEU A 83 20.79 1.88 15.23
CA LEU A 83 22.16 1.50 14.87
C LEU A 83 23.10 1.79 16.01
N VAL A 84 23.95 0.83 16.36
CA VAL A 84 25.08 1.01 17.28
C VAL A 84 26.34 0.60 16.54
N ARG A 85 27.27 1.55 16.44
CA ARG A 85 28.58 1.29 15.81
C ARG A 85 29.63 2.27 16.29
N VAL A 86 30.89 1.96 16.01
CA VAL A 86 31.95 2.96 16.09
C VAL A 86 31.79 3.88 14.88
N SER A 87 31.53 5.17 15.15
CA SER A 87 31.15 6.11 14.08
C SER A 87 32.37 6.51 13.24
N PRO A 88 32.26 6.42 11.88
CA PRO A 88 33.28 6.95 11.00
C PRO A 88 33.31 8.48 10.96
N TYR A 89 32.30 9.15 11.51
CA TYR A 89 32.20 10.62 11.55
C TYR A 89 32.67 11.21 12.88
N ASN A 90 33.07 10.37 13.84
CA ASN A 90 33.55 10.79 15.14
C ASN A 90 35.10 10.69 15.15
N ALA A 91 35.77 11.82 15.29
CA ALA A 91 37.24 11.87 15.28
C ALA A 91 37.88 11.06 16.41
N GLN A 92 37.15 10.82 17.51
CA GLN A 92 37.64 10.06 18.67
C GLN A 92 37.32 8.57 18.57
N GLY A 93 36.67 8.12 17.51
CA GLY A 93 36.32 6.73 17.31
C GLY A 93 35.34 6.17 18.35
N LYS A 94 34.47 7.01 18.90
CA LYS A 94 33.50 6.59 19.91
C LYS A 94 32.37 5.77 19.33
N ARG A 95 31.88 4.85 20.15
CA ARG A 95 30.66 4.08 19.85
C ARG A 95 29.45 5.00 19.94
N MET A 96 28.67 5.09 18.85
CA MET A 96 27.54 5.99 18.72
C MET A 96 26.27 5.21 18.46
N THR A 97 25.15 5.78 18.91
CA THR A 97 23.81 5.24 18.67
C THR A 97 23.04 6.21 17.79
N SER A 98 22.44 5.69 16.71
CA SER A 98 21.63 6.47 15.78
C SER A 98 20.28 5.80 15.59
N PHE A 99 19.26 6.62 15.31
CA PHE A 99 17.92 6.16 15.07
C PHE A 99 17.41 6.65 13.73
N ALA A 100 16.59 5.82 13.09
CA ALA A 100 15.81 6.22 11.93
C ALA A 100 14.45 5.57 12.00
N SER A 101 13.43 6.29 11.55
CA SER A 101 12.07 5.79 11.52
C SER A 101 11.73 5.28 10.12
N VAL A 102 11.09 4.12 10.06
CA VAL A 102 10.57 3.55 8.83
C VAL A 102 9.05 3.50 8.92
N PHE A 103 8.38 4.09 7.93
CA PHE A 103 6.93 4.11 7.82
C PHE A 103 6.54 3.38 6.54
N VAL A 104 5.66 2.39 6.66
CA VAL A 104 5.15 1.65 5.51
C VAL A 104 3.64 1.73 5.51
N VAL A 105 3.08 2.21 4.41
CA VAL A 105 1.63 2.29 4.20
C VAL A 105 1.28 1.66 2.85
N PRO A 106 0.03 1.18 2.67
CA PRO A 106 -0.37 0.71 1.35
C PRO A 106 -0.40 1.86 0.34
N LEU A 107 0.07 1.59 -0.87
CA LEU A 107 -0.07 2.52 -2.00
C LEU A 107 -1.41 2.25 -2.68
N ILE A 108 -2.25 3.27 -2.74
CA ILE A 108 -3.53 3.16 -3.45
C ILE A 108 -3.25 3.18 -4.94
N ASP A 109 -3.62 2.10 -5.61
CA ASP A 109 -3.45 1.92 -7.03
C ASP A 109 -4.78 2.16 -7.73
N ASP A 110 -4.79 3.02 -8.76
CA ASP A 110 -5.97 3.33 -9.56
C ASP A 110 -6.22 2.28 -10.66
N THR A 111 -5.30 1.35 -10.88
CA THR A 111 -5.50 0.25 -11.83
C THR A 111 -6.32 -0.85 -11.17
N ILE A 112 -7.62 -0.71 -11.25
CA ILE A 112 -8.56 -1.68 -10.70
C ILE A 112 -9.18 -2.46 -11.85
N ASP A 113 -9.06 -3.79 -11.79
CA ASP A 113 -9.67 -4.68 -12.77
C ASP A 113 -11.09 -5.00 -12.31
N ILE A 114 -12.07 -4.53 -13.07
CA ILE A 114 -13.47 -4.72 -12.74
C ILE A 114 -14.02 -5.93 -13.49
N HIS A 115 -14.51 -6.90 -12.72
CA HIS A 115 -15.13 -8.10 -13.26
C HIS A 115 -16.64 -8.01 -13.08
N VAL A 116 -17.37 -8.02 -14.19
CA VAL A 116 -18.82 -8.04 -14.20
C VAL A 116 -19.28 -9.42 -14.60
N ASP A 117 -20.10 -10.06 -13.75
CA ASP A 117 -20.71 -11.35 -14.06
C ASP A 117 -21.97 -11.11 -14.89
N PRO A 118 -21.97 -11.48 -16.18
CA PRO A 118 -23.16 -11.27 -17.03
C PRO A 118 -24.42 -11.97 -16.54
N SER A 119 -24.27 -13.08 -15.83
CA SER A 119 -25.42 -13.84 -15.30
C SER A 119 -26.12 -13.11 -14.16
N ALA A 120 -25.47 -12.15 -13.52
CA ALA A 120 -26.03 -11.35 -12.43
C ALA A 120 -26.76 -10.10 -12.93
N ILE A 121 -26.77 -9.86 -14.24
CA ILE A 121 -27.45 -8.71 -14.85
C ILE A 121 -28.81 -9.13 -15.33
N SER A 122 -29.85 -8.35 -14.99
CA SER A 122 -31.19 -8.47 -15.58
C SER A 122 -31.61 -7.11 -16.15
N TRP A 123 -32.45 -7.15 -17.13
CA TRP A 123 -32.85 -5.97 -17.87
C TRP A 123 -34.38 -5.81 -17.88
N ASP A 124 -34.83 -4.56 -17.68
CA ASP A 124 -36.17 -4.13 -18.00
C ASP A 124 -36.09 -3.09 -19.10
N THR A 125 -37.08 -3.08 -19.96
CA THR A 125 -37.22 -2.03 -20.97
C THR A 125 -38.49 -1.22 -20.69
N PHE A 126 -38.43 0.05 -21.01
CA PHE A 126 -39.57 0.93 -20.80
C PHE A 126 -39.57 2.07 -21.81
N ARG A 127 -40.70 2.77 -21.86
CA ARG A 127 -40.83 3.93 -22.73
C ARG A 127 -40.28 5.16 -22.05
N SER A 128 -39.43 5.86 -22.76
CA SER A 128 -38.89 7.14 -22.30
C SER A 128 -39.98 8.18 -22.19
N SER A 129 -40.14 8.79 -21.02
CA SER A 129 -41.12 9.89 -20.81
C SER A 129 -40.48 11.24 -21.14
N GLY A 130 -40.25 11.51 -22.39
CA GLY A 130 -39.76 12.82 -22.84
C GLY A 130 -40.86 13.72 -23.34
N ALA A 131 -40.69 15.02 -23.14
CA ALA A 131 -41.61 16.05 -23.65
C ALA A 131 -41.38 16.30 -25.14
N GLY A 132 -41.45 15.27 -25.93
CA GLY A 132 -41.23 15.47 -27.34
C GLY A 132 -42.14 14.60 -28.18
N GLY A 133 -42.69 15.02 -29.17
CA GLY A 133 -43.44 14.45 -30.26
C GLY A 133 -44.11 13.07 -30.04
N GLN A 134 -45.13 12.82 -30.82
CA GLN A 134 -46.00 11.64 -30.71
C GLN A 134 -45.28 10.28 -30.86
N ASN A 135 -44.08 10.24 -31.38
CA ASN A 135 -43.31 9.00 -31.61
C ASN A 135 -42.49 8.55 -30.43
N VAL A 136 -42.26 9.41 -29.44
CA VAL A 136 -41.44 9.10 -28.27
C VAL A 136 -42.12 8.08 -27.36
N ASN A 137 -43.46 8.07 -27.37
CA ASN A 137 -44.28 7.18 -26.51
C ASN A 137 -44.51 5.80 -27.11
N LYS A 138 -44.06 5.50 -28.33
CA LYS A 138 -44.34 4.24 -29.01
C LYS A 138 -43.17 3.26 -29.02
N VAL A 139 -41.96 3.69 -28.68
CA VAL A 139 -40.75 2.88 -28.73
C VAL A 139 -40.19 2.68 -27.33
N GLU A 140 -40.05 1.43 -26.91
CA GLU A 140 -39.43 1.08 -25.66
C GLU A 140 -37.91 1.11 -25.83
N SER A 141 -37.31 2.30 -25.78
CA SER A 141 -35.87 2.50 -25.92
C SER A 141 -35.18 2.61 -24.57
N GLY A 142 -35.92 2.98 -23.52
CA GLY A 142 -35.34 3.09 -22.16
C GLY A 142 -35.02 1.73 -21.61
N VAL A 143 -33.88 1.63 -20.93
CA VAL A 143 -33.42 0.40 -20.29
C VAL A 143 -33.18 0.63 -18.79
N ARG A 144 -33.50 -0.40 -18.03
CA ARG A 144 -33.17 -0.46 -16.60
C ARG A 144 -32.37 -1.71 -16.36
N LEU A 145 -31.12 -1.51 -15.94
CA LEU A 145 -30.18 -2.58 -15.60
C LEU A 145 -30.27 -2.86 -14.12
N HIS A 146 -30.39 -4.13 -13.76
CA HIS A 146 -30.30 -4.61 -12.38
C HIS A 146 -29.08 -5.50 -12.26
N TYR A 147 -28.18 -5.20 -11.33
CA TYR A 147 -26.99 -5.99 -11.07
C TYR A 147 -26.94 -6.41 -9.60
N LYS A 148 -27.03 -7.71 -9.36
CA LYS A 148 -26.91 -8.27 -8.02
C LYS A 148 -25.48 -8.70 -7.77
N PHE A 149 -24.91 -8.25 -6.65
CA PHE A 149 -23.51 -8.47 -6.33
C PHE A 149 -23.29 -8.44 -4.82
N ILE A 150 -22.08 -8.75 -4.40
CA ILE A 150 -21.64 -8.55 -3.01
C ILE A 150 -20.95 -7.22 -2.95
N ASN A 151 -21.46 -6.29 -2.14
CA ASN A 151 -20.87 -4.96 -2.00
C ASN A 151 -19.54 -5.06 -1.29
N PRO A 152 -18.41 -4.62 -1.90
CA PRO A 152 -17.10 -4.75 -1.29
C PRO A 152 -16.91 -3.93 -0.02
N LEU A 153 -17.72 -2.89 0.20
CA LEU A 153 -17.65 -2.05 1.41
C LEU A 153 -18.33 -2.69 2.61
N THR A 154 -19.40 -3.43 2.39
CA THR A 154 -20.23 -4.01 3.46
C THR A 154 -20.11 -5.52 3.58
N ASN A 155 -19.59 -6.18 2.54
CA ASN A 155 -19.52 -7.64 2.42
C ASN A 155 -20.91 -8.30 2.43
N GLN A 156 -21.94 -7.55 2.07
CA GLN A 156 -23.33 -8.02 2.04
C GLN A 156 -23.88 -7.99 0.63
N PRO A 157 -24.90 -8.84 0.33
CA PRO A 157 -25.59 -8.75 -0.95
C PRO A 157 -26.22 -7.37 -1.15
N ASP A 158 -26.10 -6.87 -2.37
CA ASP A 158 -26.61 -5.55 -2.74
C ASP A 158 -27.02 -5.57 -4.21
N GLU A 159 -27.68 -4.53 -4.64
CA GLU A 159 -28.15 -4.38 -6.01
C GLU A 159 -27.88 -2.97 -6.52
N ILE A 160 -27.34 -2.89 -7.73
CA ILE A 160 -27.20 -1.63 -8.45
C ILE A 160 -28.27 -1.59 -9.53
N VAL A 161 -29.02 -0.49 -9.57
CA VAL A 161 -30.05 -0.25 -10.59
C VAL A 161 -29.65 1.00 -11.38
N ILE A 162 -29.56 0.84 -12.69
CA ILE A 162 -29.17 1.92 -13.60
C ILE A 162 -30.20 2.06 -14.71
N GLU A 163 -30.76 3.25 -14.85
CA GLU A 163 -31.64 3.59 -15.95
C GLU A 163 -30.87 4.39 -16.99
N ASN A 164 -31.15 4.11 -18.26
CA ASN A 164 -30.56 4.89 -19.35
C ASN A 164 -31.57 5.14 -20.45
N THR A 165 -31.77 6.43 -20.76
CA THR A 165 -32.70 6.90 -21.76
C THR A 165 -32.06 7.92 -22.69
N GLU A 166 -30.73 7.93 -22.77
CA GLU A 166 -29.96 8.95 -23.50
C GLU A 166 -30.27 8.98 -25.00
N THR A 167 -30.59 7.82 -25.56
CA THR A 167 -30.86 7.72 -27.00
C THR A 167 -32.20 7.01 -27.27
N ARG A 168 -32.59 6.99 -28.53
CA ARG A 168 -33.74 6.21 -29.00
C ARG A 168 -33.38 4.80 -29.43
N ASP A 169 -32.09 4.46 -29.34
CA ASP A 169 -31.57 3.16 -29.68
C ASP A 169 -31.37 2.34 -28.41
N GLN A 170 -32.18 1.32 -28.22
CA GLN A 170 -32.14 0.45 -27.03
C GLN A 170 -30.79 -0.24 -26.84
N PRO A 171 -30.16 -0.84 -27.88
CA PRO A 171 -28.82 -1.43 -27.70
C PRO A 171 -27.77 -0.43 -27.24
N LYS A 172 -27.82 0.80 -27.71
CA LYS A 172 -26.90 1.84 -27.31
C LYS A 172 -27.12 2.26 -25.85
N ASN A 173 -28.38 2.32 -25.42
CA ASN A 173 -28.72 2.57 -24.01
C ASN A 173 -28.24 1.45 -23.10
N ARG A 174 -28.26 0.21 -23.57
CA ARG A 174 -27.68 -0.94 -22.83
C ARG A 174 -26.18 -0.80 -22.68
N GLU A 175 -25.49 -0.42 -23.75
CA GLU A 175 -24.04 -0.15 -23.65
C GLU A 175 -23.72 0.95 -22.65
N ASN A 176 -24.47 2.04 -22.70
CA ASN A 176 -24.30 3.16 -21.77
C ASN A 176 -24.54 2.74 -20.32
N ALA A 177 -25.58 1.94 -20.08
CA ALA A 177 -25.87 1.41 -18.74
C ALA A 177 -24.74 0.51 -18.23
N LEU A 178 -24.19 -0.35 -19.08
CA LEU A 178 -23.04 -1.21 -18.72
C LEU A 178 -21.81 -0.38 -18.38
N ARG A 179 -21.58 0.70 -19.10
CA ARG A 179 -20.46 1.61 -18.82
C ARG A 179 -20.64 2.28 -17.45
N HIS A 180 -21.85 2.73 -17.13
CA HIS A 180 -22.16 3.29 -15.81
C HIS A 180 -22.00 2.25 -14.69
N LEU A 181 -22.39 1.02 -14.94
CA LEU A 181 -22.20 -0.07 -13.98
C LEU A 181 -20.72 -0.27 -13.65
N ARG A 182 -19.88 -0.34 -14.67
CA ARG A 182 -18.43 -0.48 -14.48
C ARG A 182 -17.85 0.68 -13.69
N SER A 183 -18.29 1.90 -13.98
CA SER A 183 -17.84 3.09 -13.26
C SER A 183 -18.23 3.05 -11.79
N GLN A 184 -19.44 2.61 -11.47
CA GLN A 184 -19.89 2.48 -10.07
C GLN A 184 -19.13 1.39 -9.32
N LEU A 185 -18.89 0.25 -9.97
CA LEU A 185 -18.09 -0.84 -9.37
C LEU A 185 -16.66 -0.42 -9.14
N TYR A 186 -16.09 0.34 -10.08
CA TYR A 186 -14.75 0.89 -9.94
C TYR A 186 -14.65 1.81 -8.70
N GLU A 187 -15.62 2.73 -8.54
CA GLU A 187 -15.64 3.64 -7.41
C GLU A 187 -15.78 2.90 -6.07
N LEU A 188 -16.57 1.83 -6.02
CA LEU A 188 -16.70 1.02 -4.81
C LEU A 188 -15.40 0.33 -4.43
N GLU A 189 -14.70 -0.24 -5.41
CA GLU A 189 -13.40 -0.87 -5.16
C GLU A 189 -12.33 0.15 -4.75
N LEU A 190 -12.32 1.32 -5.37
CA LEU A 190 -11.39 2.38 -5.03
C LEU A 190 -11.63 2.87 -3.60
N GLU A 191 -12.89 3.06 -3.21
CA GLU A 191 -13.25 3.47 -1.84
C GLU A 191 -12.84 2.41 -0.81
N LYS A 192 -13.01 1.14 -1.13
CA LYS A 192 -12.55 0.05 -0.27
C LYS A 192 -11.06 0.14 -0.01
N ARG A 193 -10.26 0.38 -1.06
CA ARG A 193 -8.81 0.54 -0.92
C ARG A 193 -8.45 1.77 -0.10
N ARG A 194 -9.17 2.88 -0.29
CA ARG A 194 -8.97 4.10 0.49
C ARG A 194 -9.25 3.88 1.97
N GLN A 195 -10.32 3.19 2.30
CA GLN A 195 -10.67 2.88 3.69
C GLN A 195 -9.64 1.97 4.34
N ALA A 196 -9.15 0.95 3.64
CA ALA A 196 -8.12 0.07 4.14
C ALA A 196 -6.82 0.85 4.43
N ALA A 197 -6.40 1.72 3.51
CA ALA A 197 -5.20 2.54 3.69
C ALA A 197 -5.36 3.52 4.86
N ALA A 198 -6.51 4.18 4.98
CA ALA A 198 -6.79 5.12 6.07
C ALA A 198 -6.77 4.43 7.44
N LYS A 199 -7.31 3.22 7.52
CA LYS A 199 -7.29 2.41 8.75
C LYS A 199 -5.87 2.09 9.19
N VAL A 200 -4.99 1.74 8.26
CA VAL A 200 -3.59 1.45 8.53
C VAL A 200 -2.87 2.71 9.04
N GLU A 201 -3.05 3.85 8.38
CA GLU A 201 -2.45 5.11 8.81
C GLU A 201 -2.91 5.53 10.20
N ALA A 202 -4.20 5.41 10.49
CA ALA A 202 -4.74 5.72 11.81
C ALA A 202 -4.13 4.84 12.91
N GLY A 203 -3.93 3.56 12.63
CA GLY A 203 -3.25 2.64 13.56
C GLY A 203 -1.81 3.04 13.83
N LYS A 204 -1.10 3.57 12.83
CA LYS A 204 0.32 3.95 12.94
C LYS A 204 0.55 5.22 13.75
N LYS A 205 -0.37 6.17 13.73
CA LYS A 205 -0.27 7.38 14.54
C LYS A 205 -0.24 7.11 16.04
N LYS A 206 -0.71 5.94 16.47
CA LYS A 206 -0.67 5.49 17.87
C LYS A 206 0.64 4.84 18.27
N ILE A 207 1.48 4.44 17.30
CA ILE A 207 2.73 3.69 17.53
C ILE A 207 3.94 4.61 17.50
N GLU A 208 3.75 5.89 17.19
CA GLU A 208 4.83 6.87 17.03
C GLU A 208 5.64 7.07 18.32
N TRP A 209 6.96 7.16 18.16
CA TRP A 209 7.94 7.70 19.10
C TRP A 209 8.38 6.85 20.28
N GLY A 210 8.10 5.58 20.37
CA GLY A 210 8.56 4.82 21.52
C GLY A 210 9.06 3.41 21.28
N SER A 211 8.73 2.81 20.15
CA SER A 211 9.04 1.40 19.93
C SER A 211 10.17 1.22 18.92
N GLN A 212 11.36 1.03 19.45
CA GLN A 212 12.47 0.50 18.66
C GLN A 212 12.14 -0.96 18.34
N ILE A 213 12.03 -1.25 17.05
CA ILE A 213 11.68 -2.61 16.65
C ILE A 213 12.90 -3.49 16.47
N ARG A 214 14.03 -2.90 16.06
CA ARG A 214 15.22 -3.66 15.71
C ARG A 214 16.49 -2.88 16.01
N SER A 215 17.48 -3.57 16.56
CA SER A 215 18.81 -3.01 16.80
C SER A 215 19.85 -3.68 15.90
N TYR A 216 20.68 -2.86 15.29
CA TYR A 216 21.77 -3.27 14.42
C TYR A 216 23.06 -2.86 15.12
N VAL A 217 23.79 -3.83 15.67
CA VAL A 217 24.99 -3.59 16.45
C VAL A 217 26.18 -4.12 15.66
N PHE A 218 26.91 -3.22 14.97
CA PHE A 218 27.93 -3.61 14.01
C PHE A 218 29.18 -4.18 14.67
N ASP A 219 29.63 -3.57 15.76
CA ASP A 219 30.82 -4.02 16.47
C ASP A 219 30.64 -5.37 17.16
N ASP A 220 29.44 -5.65 17.67
CA ASP A 220 29.08 -6.96 18.26
C ASP A 220 28.63 -7.98 17.22
N ARG A 221 28.52 -7.60 15.97
CA ARG A 221 28.01 -8.42 14.86
C ARG A 221 26.66 -9.08 15.21
N ARG A 222 25.69 -8.23 15.52
CA ARG A 222 24.37 -8.72 15.88
C ARG A 222 23.30 -7.78 15.33
N VAL A 223 22.27 -8.38 14.73
CA VAL A 223 21.02 -7.70 14.41
C VAL A 223 19.91 -8.45 15.13
N LYS A 224 19.17 -7.75 15.99
CA LYS A 224 18.10 -8.35 16.79
C LYS A 224 16.82 -7.58 16.67
N ASP A 225 15.73 -8.29 16.37
CA ASP A 225 14.38 -7.75 16.42
C ASP A 225 13.81 -7.93 17.82
N HIS A 226 13.45 -6.83 18.47
CA HIS A 226 12.99 -6.85 19.85
C HIS A 226 11.56 -7.37 20.01
N ARG A 227 10.79 -7.41 18.91
CA ARG A 227 9.40 -7.88 18.92
C ARG A 227 9.30 -9.39 18.90
N THR A 228 10.22 -10.06 18.21
CA THR A 228 10.20 -11.50 18.01
C THR A 228 11.35 -12.21 18.67
N ASN A 229 12.36 -11.47 19.13
CA ASN A 229 13.64 -11.98 19.62
C ASN A 229 14.50 -12.70 18.56
N TYR A 230 14.08 -12.67 17.30
CA TYR A 230 14.92 -13.22 16.24
C TYR A 230 16.19 -12.38 16.10
N GLN A 231 17.32 -13.04 15.98
CA GLN A 231 18.61 -12.37 15.83
C GLN A 231 19.54 -13.17 14.90
N THR A 232 20.48 -12.46 14.31
CA THR A 232 21.49 -13.06 13.46
C THR A 232 22.83 -12.35 13.69
N SER A 233 23.92 -13.08 13.51
CA SER A 233 25.28 -12.50 13.52
C SER A 233 25.72 -12.03 12.14
N ASN A 234 24.98 -12.34 11.09
CA ASN A 234 25.34 -12.00 9.71
C ASN A 234 24.87 -10.59 9.36
N VAL A 235 25.56 -9.60 9.92
CA VAL A 235 25.22 -8.19 9.75
C VAL A 235 25.32 -7.76 8.28
N ASN A 236 26.36 -8.23 7.58
CA ASN A 236 26.56 -7.86 6.17
C ASN A 236 25.42 -8.33 5.28
N ALA A 237 24.91 -9.54 5.50
CA ALA A 237 23.79 -10.05 4.74
C ALA A 237 22.53 -9.22 4.99
N VAL A 238 22.27 -8.87 6.25
CA VAL A 238 21.13 -8.02 6.61
C VAL A 238 21.21 -6.68 5.91
N MET A 239 22.37 -6.03 5.96
CA MET A 239 22.58 -4.72 5.33
C MET A 239 22.51 -4.79 3.81
N ASP A 240 22.69 -5.98 3.24
CA ASP A 240 22.52 -6.24 1.81
C ASP A 240 21.09 -6.67 1.45
N GLY A 241 20.16 -6.51 2.36
CA GLY A 241 18.73 -6.74 2.12
C GLY A 241 18.19 -8.11 2.53
N ASP A 242 18.99 -8.96 3.15
CA ASP A 242 18.55 -10.28 3.61
C ASP A 242 17.83 -10.16 4.96
N ILE A 243 16.57 -9.76 4.90
CA ILE A 243 15.72 -9.56 6.09
C ILE A 243 14.50 -10.49 6.10
N ASP A 244 14.45 -11.47 5.20
CA ASP A 244 13.28 -12.36 5.06
C ASP A 244 12.96 -13.10 6.36
N GLU A 245 13.97 -13.56 7.09
CA GLU A 245 13.74 -14.27 8.35
C GLU A 245 13.17 -13.37 9.45
N PHE A 246 13.56 -12.09 9.46
CA PHE A 246 12.96 -11.09 10.36
C PHE A 246 11.48 -10.86 10.03
N ILE A 247 11.17 -10.71 8.76
CA ILE A 247 9.80 -10.52 8.28
C ILE A 247 8.95 -11.75 8.61
N LYS A 248 9.47 -12.93 8.32
CA LYS A 248 8.78 -14.19 8.58
C LYS A 248 8.49 -14.37 10.07
N ALA A 249 9.48 -14.11 10.92
CA ALA A 249 9.30 -14.20 12.37
C ALA A 249 8.21 -13.26 12.87
N TYR A 250 8.18 -12.03 12.36
CA TYR A 250 7.16 -11.06 12.73
C TYR A 250 5.76 -11.50 12.28
N LEU A 251 5.62 -11.96 11.05
CA LEU A 251 4.31 -12.39 10.51
C LEU A 251 3.77 -13.63 11.21
N MET A 252 4.64 -14.50 11.69
CA MET A 252 4.24 -15.68 12.46
C MET A 252 3.83 -15.33 13.90
N GLU A 253 4.49 -14.37 14.51
CA GLU A 253 4.18 -13.92 15.88
C GLU A 253 2.94 -13.02 15.92
N PHE A 254 2.72 -12.21 14.89
CA PHE A 254 1.62 -11.24 14.79
C PHE A 254 0.84 -11.51 13.51
N PRO A 255 0.00 -12.57 13.47
CA PRO A 255 -0.69 -12.95 12.24
C PRO A 255 -1.78 -11.96 11.80
N ASP A 256 -2.17 -11.00 12.64
CA ASP A 256 -3.20 -9.98 12.34
C ASP A 256 -2.66 -8.56 12.41
#